data_61a5abbeeae3a3e76511c2c541e03858
#
_entry.id   61a5abbeeae3a3e76511c2c541e03858
#
_cell.length_a   1.000
_cell.length_b   1.000
_cell.length_c   1.000
_cell.angle_alpha   90.00
_cell.angle_beta   90.00
_cell.angle_gamma   90.00
#
_symmetry.space_group_name_H-M   'P 1'
#
loop_
_entity.id
_entity.type
_entity.pdbx_description
1 polymer ?
#
loop_
_entity_poly.entity_id
_entity_poly.type
_entity_poly.pdbx_seq_one_letter_code
_entity_poly.pdbx_strand_id
1 'polypeptide(L)'
;MLGDITVAENIYIACGYTDMRKSIDGLATVVQEQFHLDPFSKSLFLFCGKRRDRIKVLLWEGDGFVLLYKRLENGSFKWPRRESDVKPISWQQFRWLMEGLEIEQKTLILPAEKASFC
;
A
#
# COMPACT_ATOMS: atom_id res chain seq x y z
N MET A 1 14.96 9.40 -10.98
CA MET A 1 14.61 9.78 -9.61
C MET A 1 14.92 8.61 -8.70
N LEU A 2 14.86 8.80 -7.42
CA LEU A 2 15.17 7.75 -6.46
C LEU A 2 14.11 7.76 -5.33
N GLY A 3 13.00 7.09 -5.59
CA GLY A 3 11.95 6.88 -4.58
C GLY A 3 10.98 8.04 -4.38
N ASP A 4 10.68 8.78 -5.41
CA ASP A 4 9.62 9.78 -5.34
C ASP A 4 8.27 9.08 -5.49
N ILE A 5 7.62 8.78 -4.37
CA ILE A 5 6.35 8.07 -4.36
C ILE A 5 5.17 8.91 -4.85
N THR A 6 5.33 10.24 -4.89
CA THR A 6 4.23 11.15 -5.29
C THR A 6 3.86 11.06 -6.77
N VAL A 7 4.72 10.45 -7.59
CA VAL A 7 4.43 10.27 -9.03
C VAL A 7 3.47 9.12 -9.29
N ALA A 8 3.18 8.29 -8.29
CA ALA A 8 2.30 7.14 -8.47
C ALA A 8 0.86 7.56 -8.69
N GLU A 9 0.22 6.95 -9.68
CA GLU A 9 -1.18 7.19 -9.99
C GLU A 9 -2.11 6.28 -9.20
N ASN A 10 -1.60 5.13 -8.78
CA ASN A 10 -2.37 4.15 -8.02
C ASN A 10 -1.55 3.65 -6.83
N ILE A 11 -2.24 3.30 -5.77
CA ILE A 11 -1.62 2.69 -4.59
C ILE A 11 -2.36 1.39 -4.30
N TYR A 12 -1.63 0.29 -4.25
CA TYR A 12 -2.18 -1.02 -3.94
C TYR A 12 -1.55 -1.56 -2.67
N ILE A 13 -2.37 -2.12 -1.80
CA ILE A 13 -1.93 -2.78 -0.59
C ILE A 13 -2.15 -4.28 -0.72
N ALA A 14 -1.08 -5.04 -0.51
CA ALA A 14 -1.17 -6.49 -0.43
C ALA A 14 -1.71 -6.85 0.95
N CYS A 15 -2.96 -7.27 1.02
CA CYS A 15 -3.59 -7.67 2.27
C CYS A 15 -2.97 -8.96 2.79
N GLY A 16 -3.06 -9.19 4.10
CA GLY A 16 -2.34 -10.29 4.70
C GLY A 16 -0.86 -9.98 4.89
N TYR A 17 -0.05 -10.99 5.06
CA TYR A 17 1.38 -10.78 5.20
C TYR A 17 2.14 -11.31 4.00
N THR A 18 3.30 -10.70 3.75
CA THR A 18 4.23 -11.08 2.71
C THR A 18 5.55 -11.47 3.35
N ASP A 19 6.25 -12.44 2.78
CA ASP A 19 7.59 -12.81 3.23
C ASP A 19 8.55 -11.64 2.98
N MET A 20 9.02 -11.03 4.05
CA MET A 20 9.88 -9.85 3.98
C MET A 20 11.31 -10.15 3.48
N ARG A 21 11.64 -11.42 3.23
CA ARG A 21 12.88 -11.78 2.56
C ARG A 21 12.82 -11.52 1.05
N LYS A 22 11.63 -11.40 0.49
CA LYS A 22 11.46 -11.07 -0.92
C LYS A 22 12.01 -9.68 -1.22
N SER A 23 12.72 -9.57 -2.33
CA SER A 23 13.27 -8.33 -2.83
C SER A 23 12.53 -7.93 -4.12
N ILE A 24 13.13 -7.08 -4.93
CA ILE A 24 12.50 -6.52 -6.13
C ILE A 24 11.88 -7.60 -7.01
N ASP A 25 12.66 -8.59 -7.42
CA ASP A 25 12.16 -9.61 -8.36
C ASP A 25 11.05 -10.46 -7.75
N GLY A 26 11.20 -10.85 -6.50
CA GLY A 26 10.17 -11.64 -5.81
C GLY A 26 8.88 -10.88 -5.64
N LEU A 27 8.95 -9.60 -5.28
CA LEU A 27 7.76 -8.77 -5.10
C LEU A 27 7.10 -8.42 -6.44
N ALA A 28 7.88 -8.13 -7.47
CA ALA A 28 7.34 -7.92 -8.82
C ALA A 28 6.62 -9.16 -9.33
N THR A 29 7.13 -10.34 -9.04
CA THR A 29 6.49 -11.61 -9.38
C THR A 29 5.15 -11.78 -8.65
N VAL A 30 5.08 -11.41 -7.36
CA VAL A 30 3.83 -11.43 -6.61
C VAL A 30 2.79 -10.53 -7.25
N VAL A 31 3.18 -9.31 -7.64
CA VAL A 31 2.28 -8.37 -8.30
C VAL A 31 1.73 -8.95 -9.60
N GLN A 32 2.59 -9.53 -10.40
CA GLN A 32 2.22 -10.02 -11.73
C GLN A 32 1.44 -11.34 -11.67
N GLU A 33 1.93 -12.31 -10.93
CA GLU A 33 1.38 -13.67 -10.96
C GLU A 33 0.27 -13.88 -9.94
N GLN A 34 0.36 -13.26 -8.77
CA GLN A 34 -0.62 -13.44 -7.71
C GLN A 34 -1.75 -12.42 -7.79
N PHE A 35 -1.41 -11.16 -8.04
CA PHE A 35 -2.41 -10.09 -8.08
C PHE A 35 -2.91 -9.78 -9.49
N HIS A 36 -2.26 -10.31 -10.53
CA HIS A 36 -2.58 -10.05 -11.93
C HIS A 36 -2.56 -8.55 -12.27
N LEU A 37 -1.62 -7.83 -11.67
CA LEU A 37 -1.37 -6.43 -11.95
C LEU A 37 -0.04 -6.26 -12.65
N ASP A 38 0.15 -5.09 -13.25
CA ASP A 38 1.38 -4.77 -13.96
C ASP A 38 2.39 -4.11 -13.01
N PRO A 39 3.50 -4.78 -12.68
CA PRO A 39 4.52 -4.17 -11.81
C PRO A 39 5.23 -2.98 -12.45
N PHE A 40 5.14 -2.83 -13.78
CA PHE A 40 5.74 -1.71 -14.51
C PHE A 40 4.79 -0.53 -14.67
N SER A 41 3.64 -0.54 -14.00
CA SER A 41 2.70 0.59 -14.00
C SER A 41 3.15 1.68 -13.04
N LYS A 42 2.55 2.88 -13.16
CA LYS A 42 2.80 3.99 -12.24
C LYS A 42 2.05 3.77 -10.93
N SER A 43 2.43 2.74 -10.21
CA SER A 43 1.73 2.31 -9.00
C SER A 43 2.71 2.06 -7.87
N LEU A 44 2.26 2.32 -6.65
CA LEU A 44 2.93 1.82 -5.46
C LEU A 44 2.32 0.48 -5.09
N PHE A 45 3.15 -0.47 -4.74
CA PHE A 45 2.72 -1.76 -4.19
C PHE A 45 3.27 -1.90 -2.78
N LEU A 46 2.39 -1.96 -1.80
CA LEU A 46 2.74 -2.00 -0.39
C LEU A 46 2.60 -3.42 0.16
N PHE A 47 3.65 -3.88 0.83
CA PHE A 47 3.72 -5.21 1.43
C PHE A 47 4.10 -5.07 2.90
N CYS A 48 3.53 -5.92 3.75
CA CYS A 48 3.79 -5.91 5.19
C CYS A 48 4.17 -7.31 5.67
N GLY A 49 5.08 -7.36 6.62
CA GLY A 49 5.50 -8.60 7.24
C GLY A 49 4.50 -9.12 8.26
N LYS A 50 4.69 -10.37 8.68
CA LYS A 50 3.82 -11.04 9.64
C LYS A 50 3.71 -10.30 10.97
N ARG A 51 4.80 -9.67 11.41
CA ARG A 51 4.82 -8.88 12.66
C ARG A 51 4.18 -7.52 12.56
N ARG A 52 3.88 -7.07 11.35
CA ARG A 52 3.28 -5.74 11.07
C ARG A 52 4.14 -4.55 11.50
N ASP A 53 5.42 -4.74 11.76
CA ASP A 53 6.35 -3.68 12.14
C ASP A 53 7.24 -3.22 10.99
N ARG A 54 7.13 -3.87 9.83
CA ARG A 54 7.95 -3.54 8.67
C ARG A 54 7.17 -3.65 7.38
N ILE A 55 7.42 -2.70 6.49
CA ILE A 55 6.80 -2.65 5.17
C ILE A 55 7.87 -2.51 4.10
N LYS A 56 7.55 -3.02 2.93
CA LYS A 56 8.30 -2.77 1.70
C LYS A 56 7.35 -2.16 0.68
N VAL A 57 7.86 -1.19 -0.07
CA VAL A 57 7.09 -0.50 -1.11
C VAL A 57 7.86 -0.62 -2.41
N LEU A 58 7.23 -1.23 -3.41
CA LEU A 58 7.80 -1.41 -4.73
C LEU A 58 7.26 -0.33 -5.67
N LEU A 59 8.17 0.33 -6.40
CA LEU A 59 7.85 1.38 -7.35
C LEU A 59 8.68 1.22 -8.61
N TRP A 60 8.02 1.23 -9.79
CA TRP A 60 8.68 1.30 -11.08
C TRP A 60 8.86 2.77 -11.48
N GLU A 61 10.09 3.17 -11.80
CA GLU A 61 10.41 4.56 -12.14
C GLU A 61 10.69 4.80 -13.63
N GLY A 62 10.32 3.86 -14.48
CA GLY A 62 10.54 3.98 -15.92
C GLY A 62 11.88 3.44 -16.38
N ASP A 63 12.90 3.55 -15.55
CA ASP A 63 14.26 3.07 -15.83
C ASP A 63 14.71 1.96 -14.86
N GLY A 64 13.95 1.71 -13.82
CA GLY A 64 14.30 0.69 -12.84
C GLY A 64 13.28 0.64 -11.72
N PHE A 65 13.36 -0.44 -10.94
CA PHE A 65 12.58 -0.57 -9.72
C PHE A 65 13.27 0.06 -8.54
N VAL A 66 12.48 0.70 -7.68
CA VAL A 66 12.92 1.14 -6.36
C VAL A 66 12.16 0.34 -5.32
N LEU A 67 12.87 -0.14 -4.32
CA LEU A 67 12.29 -0.83 -3.18
C LEU A 67 12.58 -0.02 -1.92
N LEU A 68 11.54 0.51 -1.31
CA LEU A 68 11.64 1.22 -0.04
C LEU A 68 11.33 0.24 1.09
N TYR A 69 12.09 0.32 2.16
CA TYR A 69 11.94 -0.55 3.32
C TYR A 69 11.89 0.30 4.57
N LYS A 70 10.85 0.10 5.38
CA LYS A 70 10.71 0.78 6.66
C LYS A 70 10.40 -0.22 7.75
N ARG A 71 11.18 -0.19 8.81
CA ARG A 71 10.94 -0.96 10.02
C ARG A 71 10.64 -0.01 11.17
N LEU A 72 9.49 -0.23 11.82
CA LEU A 72 9.16 0.52 13.02
C LEU A 72 9.96 -0.03 14.20
N GLU A 73 10.58 0.85 14.98
CA GLU A 73 11.26 0.44 16.19
C GLU A 73 10.28 0.22 17.34
N ASN A 74 9.13 0.91 17.32
CA ASN A 74 8.05 0.74 18.27
C ASN A 74 6.71 0.73 17.53
N GLY A 75 5.78 -0.10 17.97
CA GLY A 75 4.45 -0.15 17.41
C GLY A 75 4.34 -1.02 16.16
N SER A 76 3.20 -0.97 15.55
CA SER A 76 2.90 -1.77 14.36
C SER A 76 1.92 -1.04 13.47
N PHE A 77 1.93 -1.40 12.18
CA PHE A 77 0.94 -0.92 11.23
C PHE A 77 -0.38 -1.67 11.43
N LYS A 78 -1.50 -0.99 11.26
CA LYS A 78 -2.83 -1.60 11.27
C LYS A 78 -3.15 -2.19 9.90
N TRP A 79 -2.49 -3.28 9.58
CA TRP A 79 -2.54 -3.87 8.24
C TRP A 79 -3.79 -4.73 8.05
N PRO A 80 -4.53 -4.56 6.93
CA PRO A 80 -5.70 -5.40 6.67
C PRO A 80 -5.28 -6.85 6.43
N ARG A 81 -5.92 -7.79 7.12
CA ARG A 81 -5.57 -9.21 7.07
C ARG A 81 -6.65 -10.07 6.44
N ARG A 82 -7.88 -9.60 6.38
CA ARG A 82 -9.04 -10.42 6.00
C ARG A 82 -9.58 -10.12 4.62
N GLU A 83 -9.03 -9.11 3.95
CA GLU A 83 -9.50 -8.69 2.65
C GLU A 83 -8.94 -9.58 1.54
N SER A 84 -9.35 -9.31 0.31
CA SER A 84 -8.78 -9.94 -0.87
C SER A 84 -7.25 -9.75 -0.93
N ASP A 85 -6.58 -10.49 -1.81
CA ASP A 85 -5.12 -10.49 -1.91
C ASP A 85 -4.53 -9.11 -2.14
N VAL A 86 -5.25 -8.23 -2.83
CA VAL A 86 -4.80 -6.87 -3.13
C VAL A 86 -5.98 -5.91 -3.08
N LYS A 87 -5.73 -4.69 -2.62
CA LYS A 87 -6.76 -3.66 -2.51
C LYS A 87 -6.21 -2.30 -2.93
N PRO A 88 -6.91 -1.56 -3.80
CA PRO A 88 -6.53 -0.17 -4.08
C PRO A 88 -6.87 0.71 -2.89
N ILE A 89 -6.00 1.66 -2.58
CA ILE A 89 -6.23 2.63 -1.52
C ILE A 89 -5.94 4.04 -2.02
N SER A 90 -6.49 5.03 -1.33
CA SER A 90 -6.25 6.44 -1.61
C SER A 90 -4.98 6.93 -0.92
N TRP A 91 -4.50 8.12 -1.31
CA TRP A 91 -3.40 8.78 -0.61
C TRP A 91 -3.75 9.08 0.84
N GLN A 92 -5.00 9.42 1.14
CA GLN A 92 -5.44 9.64 2.51
C GLN A 92 -5.34 8.36 3.33
N GLN A 93 -5.79 7.23 2.78
CA GLN A 93 -5.67 5.93 3.44
C GLN A 93 -4.21 5.53 3.63
N PHE A 94 -3.36 5.83 2.65
CA PHE A 94 -1.91 5.61 2.79
C PHE A 94 -1.34 6.42 3.96
N ARG A 95 -1.73 7.70 4.08
CA ARG A 95 -1.28 8.53 5.21
C ARG A 95 -1.76 7.99 6.55
N TRP A 96 -3.02 7.56 6.63
CA TRP A 96 -3.53 6.93 7.86
C TRP A 96 -2.71 5.71 8.24
N LEU A 97 -2.41 4.87 7.26
CA LEU A 97 -1.62 3.66 7.49
C LEU A 97 -0.22 3.98 8.03
N MET A 98 0.42 5.00 7.44
CA MET A 98 1.75 5.45 7.90
C MET A 98 1.72 6.07 9.30
N GLU A 99 0.58 6.61 9.71
CA GLU A 99 0.40 7.18 11.04
C GLU A 99 -0.03 6.14 12.09
N GLY A 100 -0.14 4.88 11.71
CA GLY A 100 -0.55 3.81 12.62
C GLY A 100 -2.05 3.64 12.75
N LEU A 101 -2.82 4.23 11.84
CA LEU A 101 -4.28 4.12 11.81
C LEU A 101 -4.73 3.05 10.82
N GLU A 102 -5.98 2.62 10.97
CA GLU A 102 -6.61 1.73 9.99
C GLU A 102 -6.95 2.49 8.72
N ILE A 103 -6.98 1.78 7.59
CA ILE A 103 -7.35 2.38 6.31
C ILE A 103 -8.84 2.71 6.23
N GLU A 104 -9.65 2.15 7.11
CA GLU A 104 -11.07 2.47 7.23
C GLU A 104 -11.34 3.09 8.58
N GLN A 105 -11.90 4.30 8.57
CA GLN A 105 -12.21 5.05 9.77
C GLN A 105 -13.71 5.04 10.01
N LYS A 106 -14.12 4.63 11.21
CA LYS A 106 -15.53 4.49 11.54
C LYS A 106 -16.26 5.83 11.74
N THR A 107 -15.51 6.88 12.00
CA THR A 107 -16.05 8.18 12.36
C THR A 107 -15.72 9.28 11.37
N LEU A 108 -15.57 8.88 10.08
CA LEU A 108 -15.32 9.86 9.03
C LEU A 108 -16.52 10.79 8.85
N ILE A 109 -16.22 12.06 8.63
CA ILE A 109 -17.22 12.99 8.10
C ILE A 109 -17.36 12.71 6.63
N LEU A 110 -18.51 12.21 6.22
CA LEU A 110 -18.80 11.93 4.82
C LEU A 110 -19.32 13.17 4.12
N PRO A 111 -19.07 13.31 2.81
CA PRO A 111 -19.71 14.36 2.04
C PRO A 111 -21.23 14.25 2.18
N ALA A 112 -21.90 15.38 2.35
CA ALA A 112 -23.35 15.39 2.38
C ALA A 112 -23.88 14.99 1.02
N GLU A 113 -24.91 14.15 1.03
CA GLU A 113 -25.67 13.92 -0.20
C GLU A 113 -26.31 15.24 -0.61
N LYS A 114 -26.54 15.37 -1.92
CA LYS A 114 -27.18 16.55 -2.46
C LYS A 114 -28.59 16.65 -1.89
N ALA A 115 -28.70 17.39 -0.80
CA ALA A 115 -29.98 17.55 -0.10
C ALA A 115 -30.77 18.66 -0.76
N SER A 116 -32.08 18.46 -0.84
CA SER A 116 -32.98 19.53 -1.16
C SER A 116 -33.19 20.36 0.11
N PHE A 117 -32.94 21.63 0.02
CA PHE A 117 -33.31 22.55 1.08
C PHE A 117 -34.79 22.84 0.98
N CYS A 118 -35.46 22.60 2.01
CA CYS A 118 -36.87 22.96 2.09
C CYS A 118 -37.05 24.42 2.38
#